data_4601d65b4c42284565e1edaefea08d1d
#
_entry.id   4601d65b4c42284565e1edaefea08d1d
#
_cell.length_a   1.000
_cell.length_b   1.000
_cell.length_c   1.000
_cell.angle_alpha   90.00
_cell.angle_beta   90.00
_cell.angle_gamma   90.00
#
_symmetry.space_group_name_H-M   'P 1'
#
loop_
_entity.id
_entity.type
_entity.pdbx_description
1 polymer ?
#
loop_
_entity_poly.entity_id
_entity_poly.type
_entity_poly.pdbx_seq_one_letter_code
_entity_poly.pdbx_strand_id
1 'polypeptide(L)'
;MTCLKKEKEIELSLYNDVGTLASYNKYIEATKGDISVIYMDNAATTMHKPKAVIDAVVAAMSSMGNAGRGANEASLSASRIIYDTRERLAKLFGAENPKQIVFT
;
A
#
# COMPACT_ATOMS: atom_id res chain seq x y z
N MET A 1 17.13 -23.93 -23.25
CA MET A 1 17.66 -24.44 -21.97
C MET A 1 18.34 -23.39 -21.09
N THR A 2 18.44 -22.17 -21.55
CA THR A 2 19.14 -21.06 -20.83
C THR A 2 18.21 -20.21 -19.94
N CYS A 3 16.91 -20.21 -20.18
CA CYS A 3 15.95 -19.38 -19.44
C CYS A 3 15.69 -19.91 -18.01
N LEU A 4 15.45 -21.20 -17.87
CA LEU A 4 15.19 -21.86 -16.58
C LEU A 4 16.35 -21.79 -15.57
N LYS A 5 17.58 -21.67 -16.05
CA LYS A 5 18.77 -21.54 -15.18
C LYS A 5 18.87 -20.16 -14.58
N LYS A 6 18.47 -19.13 -15.33
CA LYS A 6 18.50 -17.73 -14.86
C LYS A 6 17.42 -17.44 -13.81
N GLU A 7 16.23 -18.05 -13.97
CA GLU A 7 15.14 -17.94 -12.98
C GLU A 7 15.52 -18.58 -11.64
N LYS A 8 16.16 -19.76 -11.66
CA LYS A 8 16.60 -20.43 -10.43
C LYS A 8 17.72 -19.68 -9.69
N GLU A 9 18.62 -19.03 -10.41
CA GLU A 9 19.68 -18.22 -9.77
C GLU A 9 19.13 -16.93 -9.14
N ILE A 10 18.12 -16.32 -9.77
CA ILE A 10 17.43 -15.15 -9.23
C ILE A 10 16.63 -15.55 -7.97
N GLU A 11 15.94 -16.66 -7.99
CA GLU A 11 15.12 -17.18 -6.87
C GLU A 11 16.00 -17.55 -5.66
N LEU A 12 17.15 -18.17 -5.86
CA LEU A 12 18.10 -18.49 -4.78
C LEU A 12 18.78 -17.24 -4.19
N SER A 13 19.10 -16.25 -5.01
CA SER A 13 19.65 -14.98 -4.56
C SER A 13 18.66 -14.18 -3.71
N LEU A 14 17.37 -14.21 -4.05
CA LEU A 14 16.30 -13.57 -3.30
C LEU A 14 16.06 -14.22 -1.93
N TYR A 15 16.17 -15.54 -1.85
CA TYR A 15 15.96 -16.27 -0.60
C TYR A 15 17.03 -16.01 0.45
N ASN A 16 18.26 -15.70 0.03
CA ASN A 16 19.40 -15.43 0.92
C ASN A 16 19.46 -13.96 1.40
N ASP A 17 18.69 -13.04 0.79
CA ASP A 17 18.78 -11.61 1.05
C ASP A 17 17.40 -11.00 1.38
N VAL A 18 16.54 -11.80 2.03
CA VAL A 18 15.18 -11.41 2.38
C VAL A 18 15.22 -10.29 3.42
N GLY A 19 14.90 -9.09 3.02
CA GLY A 19 14.58 -8.01 3.94
C GLY A 19 15.21 -6.66 3.65
N THR A 20 15.98 -6.48 2.59
CA THR A 20 16.46 -5.14 2.23
C THR A 20 15.69 -4.56 1.05
N LEU A 21 15.41 -3.25 1.10
CA LEU A 21 14.81 -2.49 0.00
C LEU A 21 15.65 -2.60 -1.29
N ALA A 22 16.96 -2.81 -1.16
CA ALA A 22 17.88 -3.00 -2.27
C ALA A 22 17.66 -4.31 -3.02
N SER A 23 17.41 -5.42 -2.33
CA SER A 23 17.11 -6.72 -2.96
C SER A 23 15.75 -6.71 -3.67
N TYR A 24 14.75 -6.02 -3.09
CA TYR A 24 13.45 -5.83 -3.73
C TYR A 24 13.55 -4.99 -5.01
N ASN A 25 14.28 -3.88 -4.98
CA ASN A 25 14.49 -3.05 -6.17
C ASN A 25 15.27 -3.78 -7.27
N LYS A 26 16.28 -4.58 -6.91
CA LYS A 26 17.03 -5.42 -7.85
C LYS A 26 16.14 -6.48 -8.51
N TYR A 27 15.19 -7.06 -7.76
CA TYR A 27 14.20 -7.98 -8.30
C TYR A 27 13.27 -7.30 -9.31
N ILE A 28 12.72 -6.13 -8.95
CA ILE A 28 11.86 -5.35 -9.83
C ILE A 28 12.58 -4.95 -11.12
N GLU A 29 13.86 -4.55 -11.05
CA GLU A 29 14.64 -4.20 -12.24
C GLU A 29 14.95 -5.42 -13.11
N ALA A 30 15.28 -6.56 -12.51
CA ALA A 30 15.55 -7.81 -13.24
C ALA A 30 14.31 -8.37 -13.95
N THR A 31 13.11 -8.10 -13.44
CA THR A 31 11.84 -8.59 -14.03
C THR A 31 11.19 -7.61 -15.01
N LYS A 32 11.66 -6.37 -15.10
CA LYS A 32 11.09 -5.33 -15.99
C LYS A 32 11.16 -5.63 -17.49
N GLY A 33 11.94 -6.62 -17.92
CA GLY A 33 12.16 -6.90 -19.34
C GLY A 33 11.47 -8.16 -19.89
N ASP A 34 11.15 -9.16 -19.07
CA ASP A 34 10.91 -10.51 -19.57
C ASP A 34 9.67 -11.23 -19.01
N ILE A 35 8.97 -10.72 -18.02
CA ILE A 35 7.84 -11.44 -17.42
C ILE A 35 6.60 -10.55 -17.41
N SER A 36 5.67 -10.86 -18.30
CA SER A 36 4.29 -10.36 -18.19
C SER A 36 3.58 -11.14 -17.08
N VAL A 37 3.59 -10.59 -15.87
CA VAL A 37 2.86 -11.18 -14.74
C VAL A 37 1.38 -10.79 -14.86
N ILE A 38 0.52 -11.79 -15.03
CA ILE A 38 -0.92 -11.62 -14.92
C ILE A 38 -1.30 -11.80 -13.44
N TYR A 39 -1.56 -10.69 -12.76
CA TYR A 39 -1.98 -10.73 -11.36
C TYR A 39 -3.50 -10.92 -11.26
N MET A 40 -3.94 -12.05 -10.71
CA MET A 40 -5.35 -12.43 -10.64
C MET A 40 -5.94 -12.39 -9.21
N ASP A 41 -5.18 -11.87 -8.23
CA ASP A 41 -5.59 -11.86 -6.82
C ASP A 41 -5.82 -10.44 -6.27
N ASN A 42 -6.35 -9.55 -7.11
CA ASN A 42 -6.69 -8.18 -6.69
C ASN A 42 -7.77 -8.13 -5.58
N ALA A 43 -8.55 -9.19 -5.42
CA ALA A 43 -9.56 -9.28 -4.37
C ALA A 43 -8.93 -9.37 -2.97
N ALA A 44 -7.79 -10.04 -2.84
CA ALA A 44 -7.04 -10.10 -1.59
C ALA A 44 -6.27 -8.80 -1.33
N THR A 45 -5.56 -8.32 -2.35
CA THR A 45 -4.86 -7.03 -2.31
C THR A 45 -4.57 -6.54 -3.73
N THR A 46 -4.73 -5.25 -3.97
CA THR A 46 -4.39 -4.65 -5.26
C THR A 46 -2.88 -4.58 -5.44
N MET A 47 -2.33 -5.27 -6.45
CA MET A 47 -0.90 -5.25 -6.74
C MET A 47 -0.43 -3.86 -7.17
N HIS A 48 -1.11 -3.25 -8.15
CA HIS A 48 -0.79 -1.93 -8.66
C HIS A 48 -1.70 -0.88 -8.01
N LYS A 49 -1.24 -0.29 -6.93
CA LYS A 49 -1.98 0.77 -6.24
C LYS A 49 -1.93 2.06 -7.07
N PRO A 50 -3.06 2.78 -7.21
CA PRO A 50 -3.04 4.10 -7.83
C PRO A 50 -2.03 5.05 -7.16
N LYS A 51 -1.35 5.86 -7.96
CA LYS A 51 -0.35 6.81 -7.43
C LYS A 51 -0.91 7.70 -6.33
N ALA A 52 -2.14 8.16 -6.46
CA ALA A 52 -2.81 9.00 -5.45
C ALA A 52 -2.91 8.30 -4.08
N VAL A 53 -3.09 6.98 -4.04
CA VAL A 53 -3.12 6.22 -2.79
C VAL A 53 -1.74 6.18 -2.15
N ILE A 54 -0.71 5.91 -2.94
CA ILE A 54 0.68 5.87 -2.46
C ILE A 54 1.09 7.24 -1.90
N ASP A 55 0.83 8.31 -2.65
CA ASP A 55 1.17 9.67 -2.26
C ASP A 55 0.44 10.08 -0.97
N ALA A 56 -0.84 9.73 -0.82
CA ALA A 56 -1.62 10.01 0.38
C ALA A 56 -1.06 9.29 1.61
N VAL A 57 -0.65 8.02 1.47
CA VAL A 57 -0.03 7.26 2.56
C VAL A 57 1.30 7.87 2.97
N VAL A 58 2.17 8.20 2.02
CA VAL A 58 3.46 8.85 2.30
C VAL A 58 3.26 10.20 3.00
N ALA A 59 2.34 11.02 2.52
CA ALA A 59 2.01 12.30 3.15
C ALA A 59 1.51 12.11 4.59
N ALA A 60 0.62 11.14 4.82
CA ALA A 60 0.12 10.83 6.15
C ALA A 60 1.23 10.40 7.11
N MET A 61 2.10 9.50 6.69
CA MET A 61 3.23 9.01 7.50
C MET A 61 4.21 10.12 7.87
N SER A 62 4.35 11.14 7.02
CA SER A 62 5.31 12.23 7.21
C SER A 62 4.78 13.38 8.08
N SER A 63 3.46 13.55 8.21
CA SER A 63 2.88 14.77 8.78
C SER A 63 1.80 14.55 9.85
N MET A 64 1.28 13.34 10.00
CA MET A 64 0.15 13.09 10.90
C MET A 64 0.59 12.59 12.27
N GLY A 65 -0.11 13.07 13.30
CA GLY A 65 -0.01 12.59 14.67
C GLY A 65 -1.10 11.59 15.04
N ASN A 66 -1.20 11.29 16.34
CA ASN A 66 -2.24 10.41 16.87
C ASN A 66 -3.62 11.08 16.81
N ALA A 67 -4.52 10.58 16.00
CA ALA A 67 -5.86 11.11 15.79
C ALA A 67 -6.77 11.08 17.03
N GLY A 68 -6.47 10.24 18.02
CA GLY A 68 -7.38 10.00 19.15
C GLY A 68 -7.09 10.81 20.41
N ARG A 69 -5.89 11.39 20.58
CA ARG A 69 -5.44 11.89 21.88
C ARG A 69 -4.64 13.19 21.85
N GLY A 70 -4.45 13.80 20.71
CA GLY A 70 -3.64 15.03 20.60
C GLY A 70 -4.49 16.24 20.30
N ALA A 71 -4.15 17.36 20.94
CA ALA A 71 -4.71 18.69 20.64
C ALA A 71 -3.82 19.51 19.70
N ASN A 72 -2.70 18.95 19.23
CA ASN A 72 -1.81 19.61 18.29
C ASN A 72 -2.34 19.49 16.85
N GLU A 73 -1.84 20.35 15.95
CA GLU A 73 -2.30 20.43 14.57
C GLU A 73 -2.15 19.10 13.80
N ALA A 74 -1.08 18.36 14.02
CA ALA A 74 -0.87 17.05 13.36
C ALA A 74 -1.94 16.02 13.76
N SER A 75 -2.35 15.99 15.04
CA SER A 75 -3.41 15.13 15.55
C SER A 75 -4.80 15.55 15.08
N LEU A 76 -5.06 16.85 15.02
CA LEU A 76 -6.32 17.38 14.49
C LEU A 76 -6.46 17.10 13.00
N SER A 77 -5.38 17.25 12.23
CA SER A 77 -5.34 16.92 10.81
C SER A 77 -5.65 15.43 10.57
N ALA A 78 -5.03 14.53 11.33
CA ALA A 78 -5.32 13.11 11.27
C ALA A 78 -6.80 12.79 11.59
N SER A 79 -7.35 13.43 12.61
CA SER A 79 -8.77 13.26 13.00
C SER A 79 -9.73 13.72 11.90
N ARG A 80 -9.43 14.83 11.22
CA ARG A 80 -10.23 15.36 10.10
C ARG A 80 -10.24 14.36 8.95
N ILE A 81 -9.08 13.81 8.57
CA ILE A 81 -8.99 12.83 7.47
C ILE A 81 -9.78 11.56 7.77
N ILE A 82 -9.72 11.06 9.00
CA ILE A 82 -10.51 9.90 9.41
C ILE A 82 -12.01 10.21 9.30
N TYR A 83 -12.44 11.40 9.72
CA TYR A 83 -13.84 11.80 9.63
C TYR A 83 -14.30 11.94 8.18
N ASP A 84 -13.54 12.64 7.34
CA ASP A 84 -13.82 12.81 5.92
C ASP A 84 -13.90 11.46 5.19
N THR A 85 -13.03 10.52 5.58
CA THR A 85 -13.07 9.15 5.03
C THR A 85 -14.37 8.45 5.41
N ARG A 86 -14.82 8.56 6.65
CA ARG A 86 -16.12 8.03 7.09
C ARG A 86 -17.28 8.61 6.31
N GLU A 87 -17.29 9.92 6.09
CA GLU A 87 -18.33 10.58 5.29
C GLU A 87 -18.38 10.07 3.85
N ARG A 88 -17.22 9.93 3.21
CA ARG A 88 -17.12 9.40 1.85
C ARG A 88 -17.57 7.94 1.76
N LEU A 89 -17.18 7.10 2.71
CA LEU A 89 -17.60 5.72 2.78
C LEU A 89 -19.09 5.59 3.10
N ALA A 90 -19.63 6.42 3.98
CA ALA A 90 -21.07 6.45 4.25
C ALA A 90 -21.87 6.76 2.98
N LYS A 91 -21.45 7.77 2.20
CA LYS A 91 -22.06 8.08 0.90
C LYS A 91 -21.95 6.92 -0.08
N LEU A 92 -20.79 6.27 -0.16
CA LEU A 92 -20.54 5.15 -1.07
C LEU A 92 -21.44 3.94 -0.77
N PHE A 93 -21.64 3.64 0.52
CA PHE A 93 -22.41 2.49 0.97
C PHE A 93 -23.88 2.82 1.27
N GLY A 94 -24.31 4.07 1.10
CA GLY A 94 -25.67 4.50 1.41
C GLY A 94 -26.01 4.49 2.91
N ALA A 95 -24.99 4.65 3.78
CA ALA A 95 -25.22 4.74 5.22
C ALA A 95 -25.75 6.15 5.58
N GLU A 96 -26.75 6.20 6.46
CA GLU A 96 -27.38 7.46 6.87
C GLU A 96 -26.47 8.34 7.72
N ASN A 97 -25.54 7.71 8.47
CA ASN A 97 -24.66 8.42 9.38
C ASN A 97 -23.22 7.93 9.26
N PRO A 98 -22.23 8.84 9.13
CA PRO A 98 -20.81 8.47 9.10
C PRO A 98 -20.32 7.67 10.32
N LYS A 99 -21.01 7.78 11.46
CA LYS A 99 -20.69 6.99 12.67
C LYS A 99 -20.96 5.49 12.53
N GLN A 100 -21.73 5.08 11.51
CA GLN A 100 -21.95 3.67 11.20
C GLN A 100 -20.73 3.01 10.54
N ILE A 101 -19.79 3.81 10.05
CA ILE A 101 -18.53 3.33 9.47
C ILE A 101 -17.50 3.15 10.60
N VAL A 102 -17.10 1.91 10.83
CA VAL A 102 -16.12 1.55 11.86
C VAL A 102 -14.86 1.04 11.17
N PHE A 103 -13.70 1.55 11.57
CA PHE A 103 -12.39 1.04 11.17
C PHE A 103 -11.92 0.04 12.24
N THR A 104 -11.52 -1.15 11.80
CA THR A 104 -11.04 -2.25 12.67
C THR A 104 -9.60 -2.60 12.36
#